data_54c8260e9d8bc16053d355234f93ad24
#
_entry.id   54c8260e9d8bc16053d355234f93ad24
#
_cell.length_a   1.000
_cell.length_b   1.000
_cell.length_c   1.000
_cell.angle_alpha   90.00
_cell.angle_beta   90.00
_cell.angle_gamma   90.00
#
_symmetry.space_group_name_H-M   'P 1'
#
loop_
_entity.id
_entity.type
_entity.pdbx_description
1 polymer ?
#
loop_
_entity_poly.entity_id
_entity_poly.type
_entity_poly.pdbx_seq_one_letter_code
_entity_poly.pdbx_strand_id
1 'polypeptide(L)'
;MAISLITSLLFSLPQQWQPVVLTGLLPVIVSLVLLARKGRLKMPPGPEQVPLLGNLHQLAGPQPHRALRDLARVHGPVMRLRLGKASAVVLTSAEAAWEALRGHDLDCCTRPVSAGTRRVTYGMKNVAFAPYGAYWREVRKLLMVELLSARRVKAAWYARHEQVSVTKPVVKFDFIHYCCMGKPVALDEHILSLSDGIIGTVAFGNIYGSDKFSQNKNFQHALDDVMEMLSGEGSSAEDLQLPAAVGRLVDRLTGFAARRERIFRQLDSFFEMVIEQHLDPNRAPPENGGDLVDLARKPRVLKKVQAEIRAAVGVNGRVQPDDITKLSYLRKVVKETLRLHPPTPLLLPRETMRHIQISGYDVPAKTRIYVNAWAIGRDPASWPDEPEEFNPERFEANEIDFKGEHPELMPFGTGRRICPGMAMAMANVEFTLANLLFAFQWSLPEGTTPDNVCLEEEGRLVCHRKTPLVLVPTVYRHGLE
;
A
#
# COMPACT_ATOMS: atom_id res chain seq x y z
N MET A 1 30.85 -41.52 0.83
CA MET A 1 31.82 -40.99 1.79
C MET A 1 31.42 -41.19 3.25
N ALA A 2 30.25 -40.76 3.75
CA ALA A 2 29.86 -40.93 5.15
C ALA A 2 29.82 -42.40 5.64
N ILE A 3 29.31 -43.33 4.83
CA ILE A 3 29.21 -44.76 5.18
C ILE A 3 30.61 -45.39 5.32
N SER A 4 31.56 -45.07 4.44
CA SER A 4 32.92 -45.53 4.47
C SER A 4 33.70 -45.04 5.70
N LEU A 5 33.44 -43.83 6.15
CA LEU A 5 34.01 -43.24 7.38
C LEU A 5 33.43 -43.91 8.64
N ILE A 6 32.16 -44.19 8.68
CA ILE A 6 31.50 -44.87 9.80
C ILE A 6 32.00 -46.32 9.94
N THR A 7 32.15 -47.03 8.81
CA THR A 7 32.69 -48.41 8.84
C THR A 7 34.16 -48.45 9.31
N SER A 8 35.00 -47.52 8.83
CA SER A 8 36.40 -47.48 9.28
C SER A 8 36.52 -47.13 10.76
N LEU A 9 35.71 -46.25 11.31
CA LEU A 9 35.65 -45.92 12.73
C LEU A 9 35.15 -47.10 13.59
N LEU A 10 34.17 -47.87 13.10
CA LEU A 10 33.65 -49.04 13.78
C LEU A 10 34.70 -50.15 13.91
N PHE A 11 35.48 -50.39 12.86
CA PHE A 11 36.56 -51.40 12.88
C PHE A 11 37.79 -50.99 13.70
N SER A 12 37.97 -49.73 14.02
CA SER A 12 39.05 -49.25 14.90
C SER A 12 38.72 -49.35 16.39
N LEU A 13 37.50 -49.72 16.78
CA LEU A 13 37.05 -49.83 18.16
C LEU A 13 37.46 -51.26 18.71
N PRO A 14 37.83 -51.38 20.02
CA PRO A 14 38.03 -52.67 20.66
C PRO A 14 36.83 -53.61 20.51
N GLN A 15 37.04 -54.86 20.21
CA GLN A 15 35.99 -55.84 19.88
C GLN A 15 34.83 -55.90 20.89
N GLN A 16 35.11 -55.65 22.16
CA GLN A 16 34.11 -55.62 23.22
C GLN A 16 33.11 -54.48 23.13
N TRP A 17 33.44 -53.36 22.44
CA TRP A 17 32.57 -52.23 22.29
C TRP A 17 31.82 -52.20 20.95
N GLN A 18 32.25 -53.00 19.97
CA GLN A 18 31.59 -53.02 18.64
C GLN A 18 30.12 -53.42 18.71
N PRO A 19 29.67 -54.43 19.48
CA PRO A 19 28.26 -54.76 19.60
C PRO A 19 27.45 -53.67 20.32
N VAL A 20 28.00 -52.98 21.30
CA VAL A 20 27.34 -51.89 22.02
C VAL A 20 27.11 -50.68 21.11
N VAL A 21 28.06 -50.36 20.26
CA VAL A 21 27.95 -49.27 19.28
C VAL A 21 26.97 -49.61 18.16
N LEU A 22 27.04 -50.85 17.63
CA LEU A 22 26.16 -51.30 16.55
C LEU A 22 24.71 -51.48 17.00
N THR A 23 24.46 -52.02 18.17
CA THR A 23 23.10 -52.34 18.65
C THR A 23 22.45 -51.20 19.44
N GLY A 24 23.26 -50.36 20.10
CA GLY A 24 22.79 -49.27 20.92
C GLY A 24 22.88 -47.89 20.25
N LEU A 25 24.10 -47.42 19.99
CA LEU A 25 24.33 -46.04 19.51
C LEU A 25 23.95 -45.83 18.04
N LEU A 26 24.28 -46.76 17.15
CA LEU A 26 24.05 -46.62 15.73
C LEU A 26 22.54 -46.51 15.38
N PRO A 27 21.63 -47.34 15.90
CA PRO A 27 20.19 -47.18 15.71
C PRO A 27 19.65 -45.87 16.23
N VAL A 28 20.18 -45.38 17.37
CA VAL A 28 19.79 -44.08 17.94
C VAL A 28 20.24 -42.94 17.02
N ILE A 29 21.49 -42.95 16.56
CA ILE A 29 22.03 -41.95 15.63
C ILE A 29 21.23 -41.98 14.29
N VAL A 30 21.01 -43.18 13.75
CA VAL A 30 20.20 -43.34 12.52
C VAL A 30 18.77 -42.84 12.72
N SER A 31 18.16 -43.18 13.86
CA SER A 31 16.82 -42.67 14.20
C SER A 31 16.79 -41.14 14.35
N LEU A 32 17.77 -40.55 15.01
CA LEU A 32 17.91 -39.09 15.14
C LEU A 32 18.15 -38.44 13.79
N VAL A 33 18.99 -39.03 12.92
CA VAL A 33 19.21 -38.53 11.55
C VAL A 33 17.95 -38.65 10.68
N LEU A 34 17.22 -39.77 10.83
CA LEU A 34 15.94 -39.98 10.10
C LEU A 34 14.85 -39.05 10.62
N LEU A 35 14.77 -38.84 11.94
CA LEU A 35 13.84 -37.84 12.53
C LEU A 35 14.21 -36.43 12.13
N ALA A 36 15.48 -36.05 12.09
CA ALA A 36 15.96 -34.78 11.59
C ALA A 36 15.71 -34.58 10.08
N ARG A 37 15.71 -35.67 9.29
CA ARG A 37 15.36 -35.65 7.86
C ARG A 37 13.83 -35.57 7.64
N LYS A 38 13.03 -36.26 8.47
CA LYS A 38 11.57 -36.23 8.41
C LYS A 38 10.97 -34.85 8.74
N GLY A 39 11.73 -34.01 9.45
CA GLY A 39 11.29 -32.67 9.87
C GLY A 39 11.87 -31.52 9.06
N ARG A 40 12.55 -31.74 7.94
CA ARG A 40 13.04 -30.64 7.12
C ARG A 40 11.91 -30.05 6.32
N LEU A 41 11.42 -28.88 6.79
CA LEU A 41 10.46 -28.05 6.08
C LEU A 41 11.00 -27.71 4.68
N LYS A 42 10.14 -27.82 3.67
CA LYS A 42 10.44 -27.40 2.30
C LYS A 42 10.27 -25.88 2.21
N MET A 43 11.25 -25.14 2.71
CA MET A 43 11.23 -23.68 2.72
C MET A 43 11.31 -23.11 1.30
N PRO A 44 10.67 -21.95 1.02
CA PRO A 44 10.84 -21.25 -0.25
C PRO A 44 12.33 -20.91 -0.49
N PRO A 45 12.78 -20.85 -1.77
CA PRO A 45 14.09 -20.34 -2.12
C PRO A 45 14.24 -18.87 -1.74
N GLY A 46 15.45 -18.35 -1.73
CA GLY A 46 15.69 -16.95 -1.47
C GLY A 46 17.16 -16.59 -1.55
N PRO A 47 17.48 -15.29 -1.61
CA PRO A 47 18.84 -14.79 -1.73
C PRO A 47 19.66 -15.06 -0.47
N GLU A 48 20.97 -14.98 -0.62
CA GLU A 48 21.92 -15.12 0.50
C GLU A 48 21.71 -14.04 1.56
N GLN A 49 21.90 -14.44 2.80
CA GLN A 49 21.65 -13.61 3.99
C GLN A 49 22.96 -13.13 4.60
N VAL A 50 23.03 -11.84 4.90
CA VAL A 50 24.15 -11.27 5.67
C VAL A 50 23.89 -11.46 7.17
N PRO A 51 24.93 -11.80 7.98
CA PRO A 51 24.79 -11.90 9.43
C PRO A 51 24.15 -10.65 10.04
N LEU A 52 23.30 -10.81 11.05
CA LEU A 52 22.52 -9.79 11.78
C LEU A 52 21.44 -9.10 10.94
N LEU A 53 21.76 -8.65 9.72
CA LEU A 53 20.83 -7.89 8.87
C LEU A 53 19.90 -8.78 8.03
N GLY A 54 20.34 -10.01 7.72
CA GLY A 54 19.62 -10.85 6.75
C GLY A 54 19.63 -10.23 5.36
N ASN A 55 18.46 -10.00 4.79
CA ASN A 55 18.28 -9.44 3.45
C ASN A 55 17.91 -7.93 3.46
N LEU A 56 17.97 -7.25 4.60
CA LEU A 56 17.62 -5.82 4.70
C LEU A 56 18.45 -4.94 3.77
N HIS A 57 19.72 -5.28 3.54
CA HIS A 57 20.61 -4.54 2.63
C HIS A 57 20.09 -4.50 1.18
N GLN A 58 19.37 -5.56 0.75
CA GLN A 58 18.78 -5.64 -0.60
C GLN A 58 17.51 -4.77 -0.75
N LEU A 59 16.91 -4.38 0.38
CA LEU A 59 15.69 -3.57 0.44
C LEU A 59 15.97 -2.12 0.89
N ALA A 60 17.26 -1.74 1.02
CA ALA A 60 17.65 -0.42 1.50
C ALA A 60 17.33 0.74 0.53
N GLY A 61 17.06 0.44 -0.75
CA GLY A 61 16.71 1.43 -1.76
C GLY A 61 15.33 2.08 -1.56
N PRO A 62 15.04 3.16 -2.29
CA PRO A 62 13.77 3.88 -2.17
C PRO A 62 12.57 3.08 -2.72
N GLN A 63 12.80 2.07 -3.55
CA GLN A 63 11.77 1.30 -4.25
C GLN A 63 11.92 -0.21 -3.98
N PRO A 64 11.63 -0.69 -2.74
CA PRO A 64 11.82 -2.09 -2.37
C PRO A 64 10.97 -3.05 -3.22
N HIS A 65 9.81 -2.64 -3.71
CA HIS A 65 8.94 -3.45 -4.57
C HIS A 65 9.60 -3.83 -5.90
N ARG A 66 10.41 -2.94 -6.49
CA ARG A 66 11.18 -3.22 -7.72
C ARG A 66 12.33 -4.18 -7.44
N ALA A 67 13.10 -3.95 -6.38
CA ALA A 67 14.16 -4.86 -5.96
C ALA A 67 13.62 -6.27 -5.69
N LEU A 68 12.47 -6.39 -5.04
CA LEU A 68 11.80 -7.67 -4.80
C LEU A 68 11.32 -8.35 -6.08
N ARG A 69 10.85 -7.61 -7.09
CA ARG A 69 10.51 -8.19 -8.40
C ARG A 69 11.76 -8.78 -9.07
N ASP A 70 12.86 -8.03 -9.04
CA ASP A 70 14.10 -8.48 -9.70
C ASP A 70 14.69 -9.71 -9.00
N LEU A 71 14.65 -9.76 -7.67
CA LEU A 71 15.01 -10.95 -6.90
C LEU A 71 14.09 -12.15 -7.21
N ALA A 72 12.80 -11.92 -7.38
CA ALA A 72 11.84 -12.98 -7.70
C ALA A 72 12.06 -13.59 -9.09
N ARG A 73 12.62 -12.85 -10.05
CA ARG A 73 13.03 -13.40 -11.35
C ARG A 73 14.11 -14.47 -11.24
N VAL A 74 14.93 -14.38 -10.19
CA VAL A 74 16.04 -15.35 -9.93
C VAL A 74 15.57 -16.47 -9.00
N HIS A 75 14.80 -16.15 -7.96
CA HIS A 75 14.46 -17.09 -6.89
C HIS A 75 13.04 -17.65 -6.98
N GLY A 76 12.23 -17.17 -7.93
CA GLY A 76 10.86 -17.61 -8.12
C GLY A 76 9.82 -16.73 -7.42
N PRO A 77 8.51 -16.93 -7.74
CA PRO A 77 7.42 -16.06 -7.30
C PRO A 77 7.06 -16.18 -5.81
N VAL A 78 7.53 -17.21 -5.13
CA VAL A 78 7.43 -17.40 -3.68
C VAL A 78 8.83 -17.42 -3.11
N MET A 79 9.26 -16.35 -2.50
CA MET A 79 10.64 -16.14 -2.09
C MET A 79 10.75 -15.88 -0.59
N ARG A 80 11.67 -16.59 0.07
CA ARG A 80 11.96 -16.38 1.48
C ARG A 80 13.02 -15.30 1.68
N LEU A 81 12.74 -14.40 2.60
CA LEU A 81 13.69 -13.40 3.08
C LEU A 81 13.86 -13.49 4.60
N ARG A 82 14.94 -12.90 5.08
CA ARG A 82 15.15 -12.63 6.49
C ARG A 82 15.38 -11.13 6.70
N LEU A 83 14.50 -10.50 7.48
CA LEU A 83 14.52 -9.07 7.74
C LEU A 83 14.92 -8.84 9.20
N GLY A 84 16.24 -8.72 9.44
CA GLY A 84 16.77 -8.78 10.79
C GLY A 84 16.42 -10.11 11.48
N LYS A 85 15.66 -10.07 12.58
CA LYS A 85 15.16 -11.26 13.29
C LYS A 85 13.90 -11.88 12.66
N ALA A 86 13.19 -11.16 11.83
CA ALA A 86 11.91 -11.61 11.27
C ALA A 86 12.11 -12.49 10.03
N SER A 87 11.44 -13.65 9.99
CA SER A 87 11.26 -14.43 8.77
C SER A 87 10.18 -13.78 7.91
N ALA A 88 10.39 -13.74 6.61
CA ALA A 88 9.44 -13.19 5.66
C ALA A 88 9.33 -14.06 4.41
N VAL A 89 8.16 -14.04 3.78
CA VAL A 89 7.89 -14.58 2.45
C VAL A 89 7.31 -13.47 1.59
N VAL A 90 7.86 -13.32 0.39
CA VAL A 90 7.39 -12.38 -0.62
C VAL A 90 6.71 -13.15 -1.72
N LEU A 91 5.52 -12.70 -2.09
CA LEU A 91 4.67 -13.28 -3.13
C LEU A 91 4.58 -12.28 -4.28
N THR A 92 4.99 -12.71 -5.48
CA THR A 92 5.02 -11.87 -6.68
C THR A 92 4.17 -12.41 -7.82
N SER A 93 3.47 -13.54 -7.63
CA SER A 93 2.46 -14.04 -8.56
C SER A 93 1.05 -13.94 -7.98
N ALA A 94 0.06 -13.81 -8.88
CA ALA A 94 -1.35 -13.71 -8.53
C ALA A 94 -1.84 -14.95 -7.76
N GLU A 95 -1.46 -16.16 -8.23
CA GLU A 95 -1.87 -17.43 -7.65
C GLU A 95 -1.36 -17.60 -6.23
N ALA A 96 -0.05 -17.36 -5.99
CA ALA A 96 0.55 -17.50 -4.67
C ALA A 96 -0.04 -16.46 -3.68
N ALA A 97 -0.28 -15.25 -4.14
CA ALA A 97 -0.94 -14.22 -3.35
C ALA A 97 -2.38 -14.60 -3.00
N TRP A 98 -3.12 -15.17 -3.95
CA TRP A 98 -4.48 -15.64 -3.74
C TRP A 98 -4.55 -16.81 -2.76
N GLU A 99 -3.68 -17.80 -2.92
CA GLU A 99 -3.58 -18.94 -1.99
C GLU A 99 -3.33 -18.46 -0.56
N ALA A 100 -2.39 -17.53 -0.37
CA ALA A 100 -2.10 -16.96 0.95
C ALA A 100 -3.25 -16.13 1.52
N LEU A 101 -3.81 -15.20 0.71
CA LEU A 101 -4.74 -14.19 1.20
C LEU A 101 -6.21 -14.61 1.23
N ARG A 102 -6.58 -15.65 0.47
CA ARG A 102 -7.93 -16.23 0.42
C ARG A 102 -7.94 -17.68 0.91
N GLY A 103 -7.04 -18.52 0.41
CA GLY A 103 -6.95 -19.94 0.82
C GLY A 103 -6.60 -20.08 2.30
N HIS A 104 -5.60 -19.33 2.76
CA HIS A 104 -5.13 -19.30 4.15
C HIS A 104 -5.50 -18.00 4.89
N ASP A 105 -6.62 -17.35 4.53
CA ASP A 105 -6.96 -16.03 5.06
C ASP A 105 -6.98 -15.98 6.60
N LEU A 106 -7.62 -16.95 7.26
CA LEU A 106 -7.65 -17.02 8.73
C LEU A 106 -6.27 -17.23 9.35
N ASP A 107 -5.38 -17.92 8.64
CA ASP A 107 -4.09 -18.32 9.15
C ASP A 107 -3.02 -17.23 9.01
N CYS A 108 -3.26 -16.25 8.13
CA CYS A 108 -2.34 -15.16 7.86
C CYS A 108 -3.00 -13.77 7.93
N CYS A 109 -4.14 -13.61 8.60
CA CYS A 109 -4.80 -12.31 8.68
C CYS A 109 -4.36 -11.43 9.86
N THR A 110 -3.38 -11.83 10.66
CA THR A 110 -2.82 -10.96 11.69
C THR A 110 -1.75 -10.02 11.14
N ARG A 111 -1.32 -9.04 11.94
CA ARG A 111 -0.32 -8.05 11.56
C ARG A 111 0.96 -8.26 12.36
N PRO A 112 2.14 -8.15 11.72
CA PRO A 112 3.41 -8.17 12.44
C PRO A 112 3.56 -6.94 13.33
N VAL A 113 4.24 -7.11 14.44
CA VAL A 113 4.53 -6.04 15.39
C VAL A 113 5.99 -5.60 15.23
N SER A 114 6.20 -4.29 15.08
CA SER A 114 7.52 -3.66 15.16
C SER A 114 7.53 -2.61 16.27
N ALA A 115 8.71 -2.14 16.67
CA ALA A 115 8.84 -1.08 17.67
C ALA A 115 8.18 0.23 17.19
N GLY A 116 8.33 0.57 15.92
CA GLY A 116 7.70 1.73 15.30
C GLY A 116 6.18 1.61 15.25
N THR A 117 5.66 0.55 14.64
CA THR A 117 4.21 0.34 14.50
C THR A 117 3.50 0.34 15.85
N ARG A 118 4.10 -0.32 16.87
CA ARG A 118 3.51 -0.37 18.22
C ARG A 118 3.30 1.03 18.80
N ARG A 119 4.28 1.93 18.63
CA ARG A 119 4.21 3.27 19.23
C ARG A 119 3.20 4.17 18.53
N VAL A 120 3.32 4.31 17.20
CA VAL A 120 2.46 5.24 16.44
C VAL A 120 1.02 4.76 16.26
N THR A 121 0.72 3.51 16.61
CA THR A 121 -0.65 2.94 16.55
C THR A 121 -1.27 2.73 17.94
N TYR A 122 -0.80 3.43 18.95
CA TYR A 122 -1.30 3.32 20.33
C TYR A 122 -1.34 1.87 20.85
N GLY A 123 -0.23 1.15 20.68
CA GLY A 123 -0.14 -0.26 21.08
C GLY A 123 -0.90 -1.21 20.14
N MET A 124 -0.92 -0.95 18.85
CA MET A 124 -1.61 -1.76 17.82
C MET A 124 -3.14 -1.70 17.95
N LYS A 125 -3.72 -0.53 18.31
CA LYS A 125 -5.16 -0.39 18.50
C LYS A 125 -5.91 0.15 17.28
N ASN A 126 -5.22 0.59 16.22
CA ASN A 126 -5.91 1.03 15.00
C ASN A 126 -6.36 -0.14 14.12
N VAL A 127 -7.36 0.07 13.26
CA VAL A 127 -7.95 -0.97 12.40
C VAL A 127 -6.96 -1.57 11.40
N ALA A 128 -5.95 -0.81 10.95
CA ALA A 128 -4.99 -1.25 9.95
C ALA A 128 -3.99 -2.27 10.53
N PHE A 129 -3.49 -2.04 11.76
CA PHE A 129 -2.42 -2.82 12.38
C PHE A 129 -2.84 -3.66 13.59
N ALA A 130 -4.04 -3.49 14.14
CA ALA A 130 -4.51 -4.33 15.24
C ALA A 130 -4.40 -5.82 14.88
N PRO A 131 -3.89 -6.68 15.80
CA PRO A 131 -3.88 -8.13 15.61
C PRO A 131 -5.28 -8.67 15.35
N TYR A 132 -5.38 -9.76 14.59
CA TYR A 132 -6.68 -10.40 14.37
C TYR A 132 -7.24 -10.97 15.66
N GLY A 133 -8.45 -10.59 16.00
CA GLY A 133 -9.13 -11.00 17.24
C GLY A 133 -10.47 -10.31 17.42
N ALA A 134 -11.09 -10.46 18.59
CA ALA A 134 -12.40 -9.87 18.91
C ALA A 134 -12.36 -8.34 18.78
N TYR A 135 -11.36 -7.69 19.40
CA TYR A 135 -11.18 -6.24 19.33
C TYR A 135 -11.13 -5.72 17.88
N TRP A 136 -10.30 -6.34 17.03
CA TRP A 136 -10.20 -5.90 15.63
C TRP A 136 -11.52 -6.05 14.88
N ARG A 137 -12.24 -7.15 15.12
CA ARG A 137 -13.55 -7.36 14.46
C ARG A 137 -14.56 -6.29 14.82
N GLU A 138 -14.61 -5.90 16.11
CA GLU A 138 -15.52 -4.86 16.58
C GLU A 138 -15.15 -3.48 16.03
N VAL A 139 -13.89 -3.08 16.12
CA VAL A 139 -13.43 -1.80 15.56
C VAL A 139 -13.67 -1.73 14.06
N ARG A 140 -13.40 -2.82 13.32
CA ARG A 140 -13.69 -2.88 11.89
C ARG A 140 -15.18 -2.80 11.59
N LYS A 141 -16.02 -3.49 12.37
CA LYS A 141 -17.48 -3.41 12.22
C LYS A 141 -17.97 -1.98 12.44
N LEU A 142 -17.54 -1.34 13.51
CA LEU A 142 -17.87 0.06 13.82
C LEU A 142 -17.48 0.99 12.65
N LEU A 143 -16.25 0.89 12.18
CA LEU A 143 -15.74 1.67 11.04
C LEU A 143 -16.59 1.47 9.78
N MET A 144 -16.96 0.23 9.45
CA MET A 144 -17.74 -0.09 8.25
C MET A 144 -19.19 0.38 8.35
N VAL A 145 -19.80 0.31 9.53
CA VAL A 145 -21.20 0.73 9.72
C VAL A 145 -21.33 2.23 9.83
N GLU A 146 -20.49 2.87 10.67
CA GLU A 146 -20.67 4.27 11.03
C GLU A 146 -20.00 5.25 10.05
N LEU A 147 -18.92 4.85 9.38
CA LEU A 147 -18.15 5.78 8.53
C LEU A 147 -18.09 5.36 7.06
N LEU A 148 -17.98 4.05 6.76
CA LEU A 148 -17.65 3.56 5.43
C LEU A 148 -18.75 2.71 4.77
N SER A 149 -19.96 2.69 5.34
CA SER A 149 -21.10 2.04 4.67
C SER A 149 -21.47 2.76 3.38
N ALA A 150 -22.04 2.05 2.41
CA ALA A 150 -22.47 2.64 1.14
C ALA A 150 -23.38 3.88 1.33
N ARG A 151 -24.25 3.85 2.36
CA ARG A 151 -25.08 5.00 2.74
C ARG A 151 -24.24 6.19 3.18
N ARG A 152 -23.21 5.98 4.02
CA ARG A 152 -22.32 7.06 4.49
C ARG A 152 -21.43 7.59 3.37
N VAL A 153 -20.89 6.71 2.53
CA VAL A 153 -20.12 7.10 1.34
C VAL A 153 -20.99 7.96 0.39
N LYS A 154 -22.25 7.58 0.18
CA LYS A 154 -23.19 8.39 -0.60
C LYS A 154 -23.55 9.70 0.11
N ALA A 155 -23.79 9.68 1.42
CA ALA A 155 -24.10 10.89 2.19
C ALA A 155 -22.92 11.89 2.22
N ALA A 156 -21.68 11.44 2.11
CA ALA A 156 -20.49 12.30 2.01
C ALA A 156 -20.35 13.02 0.65
N TRP A 157 -21.39 12.97 -0.20
CA TRP A 157 -21.44 13.68 -1.48
C TRP A 157 -21.23 15.19 -1.33
N TYR A 158 -21.83 15.79 -0.31
CA TYR A 158 -21.70 17.24 -0.05
C TYR A 158 -20.22 17.63 0.09
N ALA A 159 -19.44 16.85 0.80
CA ALA A 159 -18.00 17.09 1.00
C ALA A 159 -17.26 17.12 -0.35
N ARG A 160 -17.54 16.16 -1.24
CA ARG A 160 -16.94 16.11 -2.57
C ARG A 160 -17.39 17.30 -3.42
N HIS A 161 -18.69 17.59 -3.42
CA HIS A 161 -19.26 18.66 -4.23
C HIS A 161 -18.74 20.04 -3.84
N GLU A 162 -18.65 20.31 -2.56
CA GLU A 162 -18.25 21.62 -2.06
C GLU A 162 -16.80 21.95 -2.43
N GLN A 163 -15.92 20.95 -2.45
CA GLN A 163 -14.49 21.14 -2.70
C GLN A 163 -14.12 21.13 -4.20
N VAL A 164 -14.88 20.42 -5.01
CA VAL A 164 -14.69 20.41 -6.47
C VAL A 164 -15.47 21.57 -7.12
N SER A 165 -16.30 22.30 -6.36
CA SER A 165 -17.09 23.41 -6.91
C SER A 165 -16.18 24.56 -7.33
N VAL A 166 -16.04 24.73 -8.64
CA VAL A 166 -15.32 25.85 -9.30
C VAL A 166 -15.90 27.23 -8.94
N THR A 167 -17.07 27.29 -8.30
CA THR A 167 -17.80 28.53 -8.01
C THR A 167 -17.53 29.10 -6.63
N LYS A 168 -16.91 28.35 -5.72
CA LYS A 168 -16.43 28.89 -4.44
C LYS A 168 -14.90 28.76 -4.37
N PRO A 169 -14.15 29.80 -3.97
CA PRO A 169 -12.69 29.81 -3.98
C PRO A 169 -12.08 29.04 -2.80
N VAL A 170 -12.41 27.74 -2.67
CA VAL A 170 -11.78 26.85 -1.69
C VAL A 170 -10.62 26.09 -2.34
N VAL A 171 -10.70 25.76 -3.62
CA VAL A 171 -9.48 25.58 -4.42
C VAL A 171 -8.90 26.98 -4.58
N LYS A 172 -7.96 27.34 -3.73
CA LYS A 172 -7.41 28.66 -3.52
C LYS A 172 -7.43 29.47 -4.83
N PHE A 173 -7.84 30.73 -4.71
CA PHE A 173 -7.86 31.79 -5.71
C PHE A 173 -6.74 31.69 -6.77
N ASP A 174 -5.62 31.07 -6.37
CA ASP A 174 -4.46 30.79 -7.20
C ASP A 174 -4.74 29.80 -8.33
N PHE A 175 -5.47 28.69 -8.12
CA PHE A 175 -5.68 27.68 -9.18
C PHE A 175 -6.57 28.21 -10.31
N ILE A 176 -7.68 28.88 -9.99
CA ILE A 176 -8.54 29.54 -11.00
C ILE A 176 -7.78 30.68 -11.67
N HIS A 177 -6.97 31.42 -10.91
CA HIS A 177 -6.12 32.48 -11.46
C HIS A 177 -5.08 31.93 -12.44
N TYR A 178 -4.38 30.84 -12.10
CA TYR A 178 -3.47 30.15 -13.02
C TYR A 178 -4.17 29.62 -14.26
N CYS A 179 -5.37 29.03 -14.11
CA CYS A 179 -6.18 28.57 -15.23
C CYS A 179 -6.57 29.70 -16.20
N CYS A 180 -6.93 30.87 -15.66
CA CYS A 180 -7.25 32.04 -16.48
C CYS A 180 -6.02 32.66 -17.18
N MET A 181 -4.82 32.40 -16.65
CA MET A 181 -3.55 32.95 -17.18
C MET A 181 -2.84 31.99 -18.13
N GLY A 182 -3.33 30.75 -18.32
CA GLY A 182 -2.64 29.71 -19.11
C GLY A 182 -1.25 29.35 -18.56
N LYS A 183 -1.05 29.47 -17.24
CA LYS A 183 0.25 29.19 -16.59
C LYS A 183 0.36 27.74 -16.15
N PRO A 184 1.58 27.16 -16.14
CA PRO A 184 1.83 25.85 -15.61
C PRO A 184 1.48 25.76 -14.13
N VAL A 185 0.84 24.62 -13.72
CA VAL A 185 0.40 24.34 -12.35
C VAL A 185 0.95 23.00 -11.90
N ALA A 186 1.57 22.95 -10.72
CA ALA A 186 1.96 21.71 -10.04
C ALA A 186 0.71 21.06 -9.40
N LEU A 187 0.19 20.02 -10.03
CA LEU A 187 -1.09 19.41 -9.64
C LEU A 187 -1.02 18.65 -8.31
N ASP A 188 0.11 18.02 -8.01
CA ASP A 188 0.25 17.13 -6.83
C ASP A 188 -0.11 17.84 -5.51
N GLU A 189 0.35 19.08 -5.31
CA GLU A 189 0.04 19.86 -4.10
C GLU A 189 -1.47 20.18 -3.99
N HIS A 190 -2.09 20.53 -5.11
CA HIS A 190 -3.51 20.85 -5.14
C HIS A 190 -4.36 19.60 -4.90
N ILE A 191 -3.97 18.48 -5.49
CA ILE A 191 -4.63 17.19 -5.37
C ILE A 191 -4.50 16.63 -3.96
N LEU A 192 -3.32 16.71 -3.33
CA LEU A 192 -3.12 16.32 -1.94
C LEU A 192 -4.00 17.18 -1.01
N SER A 193 -3.95 18.50 -1.15
CA SER A 193 -4.79 19.42 -0.38
C SER A 193 -6.28 19.12 -0.55
N LEU A 194 -6.66 18.75 -1.74
CA LEU A 194 -7.99 18.40 -2.16
C LEU A 194 -8.47 17.05 -1.56
N SER A 195 -7.62 16.00 -1.59
CA SER A 195 -7.90 14.68 -1.00
C SER A 195 -7.92 14.72 0.52
N ASP A 196 -6.95 15.40 1.10
CA ASP A 196 -6.86 15.68 2.54
C ASP A 196 -8.14 16.33 3.02
N GLY A 197 -8.58 17.30 2.29
CA GLY A 197 -9.72 18.01 2.67
C GLY A 197 -10.99 17.16 2.58
N ILE A 198 -11.28 16.27 1.55
CA ILE A 198 -12.46 15.38 1.56
C ILE A 198 -12.39 14.44 2.76
N ILE A 199 -11.25 13.81 2.97
CA ILE A 199 -11.07 12.83 4.05
C ILE A 199 -11.17 13.53 5.41
N GLY A 200 -10.49 14.66 5.56
CA GLY A 200 -10.54 15.47 6.76
C GLY A 200 -11.96 15.93 7.10
N THR A 201 -12.69 16.36 6.10
CA THR A 201 -14.10 16.74 6.19
C THR A 201 -15.00 15.60 6.60
N VAL A 202 -14.89 14.45 5.96
CA VAL A 202 -15.70 13.27 6.29
C VAL A 202 -15.33 12.71 7.66
N ALA A 203 -14.03 12.74 8.02
CA ALA A 203 -13.55 12.18 9.28
C ALA A 203 -13.69 13.17 10.45
N PHE A 204 -13.41 14.44 10.22
CA PHE A 204 -13.26 15.43 11.28
C PHE A 204 -14.25 16.60 11.21
N GLY A 205 -14.99 16.73 10.14
CA GLY A 205 -15.96 17.81 9.99
C GLY A 205 -15.29 19.17 9.69
N ASN A 206 -15.96 20.31 10.01
CA ASN A 206 -15.54 21.70 9.72
C ASN A 206 -14.23 22.16 10.37
N ILE A 207 -13.62 21.33 11.15
CA ILE A 207 -12.33 21.60 11.78
C ILE A 207 -11.24 21.70 10.70
N TYR A 208 -11.40 20.94 9.64
CA TYR A 208 -10.51 20.92 8.50
C TYR A 208 -10.73 22.20 7.69
N GLY A 209 -9.78 23.08 7.61
CA GLY A 209 -9.91 24.39 6.94
C GLY A 209 -10.12 25.58 7.87
N SER A 210 -10.25 25.38 9.18
CA SER A 210 -10.16 26.48 10.14
C SER A 210 -8.73 27.03 10.19
N ASP A 211 -8.58 28.32 10.54
CA ASP A 211 -7.27 28.98 10.68
C ASP A 211 -6.31 28.23 11.62
N LYS A 212 -6.86 27.57 12.65
CA LYS A 212 -6.11 26.72 13.57
C LYS A 212 -5.54 25.46 12.91
N PHE A 213 -6.23 24.92 11.91
CA PHE A 213 -5.78 23.74 11.18
C PHE A 213 -4.81 24.12 10.06
N SER A 214 -5.08 25.17 9.30
CA SER A 214 -4.23 25.66 8.20
C SER A 214 -2.85 26.14 8.66
N GLN A 215 -2.72 26.54 9.94
CA GLN A 215 -1.42 26.84 10.56
C GLN A 215 -0.59 25.57 10.84
N ASN A 216 -1.18 24.37 10.78
CA ASN A 216 -0.50 23.13 11.09
C ASN A 216 0.06 22.45 9.82
N LYS A 217 0.85 23.18 9.01
CA LYS A 217 1.64 22.62 7.88
C LYS A 217 2.51 21.42 8.30
N ASN A 218 2.76 21.28 9.60
CA ASN A 218 3.51 20.15 10.16
C ASN A 218 2.75 18.82 10.13
N PHE A 219 1.43 18.80 9.90
CA PHE A 219 0.65 17.56 9.95
C PHE A 219 0.91 16.65 8.73
N GLN A 220 1.02 17.22 7.52
CA GLN A 220 1.37 16.43 6.34
C GLN A 220 2.75 15.79 6.48
N HIS A 221 3.76 16.56 6.90
CA HIS A 221 5.08 16.01 7.19
C HIS A 221 5.05 14.96 8.32
N ALA A 222 4.19 15.14 9.33
CA ALA A 222 4.02 14.14 10.39
C ALA A 222 3.38 12.85 9.86
N LEU A 223 2.45 12.92 8.90
CA LEU A 223 1.88 11.75 8.24
C LEU A 223 2.92 11.00 7.41
N ASP A 224 3.76 11.71 6.66
CA ASP A 224 4.86 11.10 5.89
C ASP A 224 5.85 10.38 6.81
N ASP A 225 6.25 11.04 7.89
CA ASP A 225 7.07 10.44 8.96
C ASP A 225 6.41 9.20 9.59
N VAL A 226 5.09 9.23 9.81
CA VAL A 226 4.30 8.09 10.32
C VAL A 226 4.30 6.96 9.28
N MET A 227 4.06 7.26 8.00
CA MET A 227 4.05 6.25 6.93
C MET A 227 5.43 5.60 6.76
N GLU A 228 6.50 6.37 6.85
CA GLU A 228 7.87 5.84 6.88
C GLU A 228 8.09 4.93 8.09
N MET A 229 7.63 5.32 9.26
CA MET A 229 7.75 4.51 10.48
C MET A 229 6.88 3.25 10.44
N LEU A 230 5.72 3.30 9.80
CA LEU A 230 4.83 2.15 9.60
C LEU A 230 5.38 1.16 8.57
N SER A 231 6.20 1.61 7.63
CA SER A 231 6.93 0.72 6.72
C SER A 231 7.94 -0.20 7.45
N GLY A 232 8.39 0.23 8.59
CA GLY A 232 8.87 -0.47 9.81
C GLY A 232 10.01 -1.46 9.69
N GLU A 233 10.60 -1.68 8.53
CA GLU A 233 11.60 -2.72 8.36
C GLU A 233 13.02 -2.17 8.38
N GLY A 234 13.76 -2.57 9.43
CA GLY A 234 15.15 -2.17 9.60
C GLY A 234 15.38 -0.75 10.14
N SER A 235 14.32 -0.06 10.54
CA SER A 235 14.43 1.28 11.12
C SER A 235 14.84 1.25 12.58
N SER A 236 14.54 0.15 13.31
CA SER A 236 14.84 -0.02 14.72
C SER A 236 15.86 -1.16 14.92
N ALA A 237 16.87 -0.91 15.73
CA ALA A 237 17.82 -1.96 16.13
C ALA A 237 17.15 -3.03 17.01
N GLU A 238 16.00 -2.76 17.62
CA GLU A 238 15.18 -3.77 18.30
C GLU A 238 14.66 -4.85 17.33
N ASP A 239 14.53 -4.53 16.05
CA ASP A 239 14.06 -5.45 15.00
C ASP A 239 15.21 -6.27 14.38
N LEU A 240 16.47 -5.95 14.70
CA LEU A 240 17.65 -6.72 14.29
C LEU A 240 17.83 -7.96 15.17
N GLN A 241 18.75 -8.85 14.76
CA GLN A 241 19.10 -10.08 15.50
C GLN A 241 20.00 -9.78 16.71
N LEU A 242 19.62 -8.79 17.51
CA LEU A 242 20.34 -8.38 18.72
C LEU A 242 19.49 -8.69 19.96
N PRO A 243 20.13 -8.92 21.12
CA PRO A 243 19.41 -8.93 22.40
C PRO A 243 18.59 -7.64 22.56
N ALA A 244 17.37 -7.74 23.05
CA ALA A 244 16.45 -6.59 23.11
C ALA A 244 17.01 -5.37 23.89
N ALA A 245 17.81 -5.62 24.92
CA ALA A 245 18.48 -4.55 25.69
C ALA A 245 19.50 -3.80 24.82
N VAL A 246 20.29 -4.54 24.03
CA VAL A 246 21.27 -3.95 23.11
C VAL A 246 20.58 -3.16 22.00
N GLY A 247 19.53 -3.74 21.40
CA GLY A 247 18.72 -3.05 20.38
C GLY A 247 18.16 -1.72 20.89
N ARG A 248 17.58 -1.70 22.11
CA ARG A 248 17.10 -0.45 22.73
C ARG A 248 18.20 0.56 23.01
N LEU A 249 19.38 0.09 23.42
CA LEU A 249 20.53 0.98 23.61
C LEU A 249 20.97 1.62 22.28
N VAL A 250 21.09 0.82 21.23
CA VAL A 250 21.44 1.31 19.88
C VAL A 250 20.38 2.31 19.38
N ASP A 251 19.09 2.03 19.54
CA ASP A 251 18.02 2.95 19.15
C ASP A 251 18.06 4.31 19.91
N ARG A 252 18.53 4.28 21.16
CA ARG A 252 18.77 5.52 21.93
C ARG A 252 19.98 6.29 21.39
N LEU A 253 21.08 5.60 21.14
CA LEU A 253 22.34 6.22 20.68
C LEU A 253 22.23 6.76 19.24
N THR A 254 21.48 6.08 18.36
CA THR A 254 21.24 6.51 16.99
C THR A 254 20.15 7.60 16.86
N GLY A 255 19.47 7.94 17.94
CA GLY A 255 18.38 8.91 17.94
C GLY A 255 17.04 8.35 17.42
N PHE A 256 16.98 7.08 16.99
CA PHE A 256 15.74 6.48 16.50
C PHE A 256 14.62 6.48 17.54
N ALA A 257 14.94 6.21 18.80
CA ALA A 257 13.98 6.26 19.90
C ALA A 257 13.41 7.67 20.09
N ALA A 258 14.24 8.71 19.98
CA ALA A 258 13.83 10.11 20.07
C ALA A 258 12.98 10.54 18.86
N ARG A 259 13.35 10.13 17.64
CA ARG A 259 12.56 10.36 16.42
C ARG A 259 11.18 9.74 16.54
N ARG A 260 11.08 8.48 16.96
CA ARG A 260 9.81 7.74 17.16
C ARG A 260 8.89 8.46 18.15
N GLU A 261 9.45 8.95 19.24
CA GLU A 261 8.68 9.66 20.28
C GLU A 261 8.23 11.06 19.81
N ARG A 262 9.05 11.77 19.03
CA ARG A 262 8.67 13.04 18.42
C ARG A 262 7.50 12.87 17.47
N ILE A 263 7.57 11.90 16.54
CA ILE A 263 6.51 11.60 15.57
C ILE A 263 5.21 11.24 16.31
N PHE A 264 5.31 10.40 17.32
CA PHE A 264 4.14 10.06 18.14
C PHE A 264 3.50 11.29 18.79
N ARG A 265 4.27 12.19 19.41
CA ARG A 265 3.73 13.39 20.05
C ARG A 265 3.08 14.35 19.06
N GLN A 266 3.62 14.47 17.86
CA GLN A 266 3.00 15.29 16.82
C GLN A 266 1.64 14.73 16.41
N LEU A 267 1.55 13.41 16.22
CA LEU A 267 0.29 12.72 15.91
C LEU A 267 -0.72 12.82 17.08
N ASP A 268 -0.25 12.64 18.30
CA ASP A 268 -1.05 12.67 19.52
C ASP A 268 -1.65 14.05 19.74
N SER A 269 -0.84 15.12 19.67
CA SER A 269 -1.32 16.50 19.81
C SER A 269 -2.32 16.89 18.72
N PHE A 270 -2.16 16.35 17.50
CA PHE A 270 -3.14 16.53 16.45
C PHE A 270 -4.49 15.86 16.78
N PHE A 271 -4.47 14.62 17.25
CA PHE A 271 -5.71 13.94 17.64
C PHE A 271 -6.38 14.56 18.85
N GLU A 272 -5.62 15.03 19.84
CA GLU A 272 -6.17 15.78 20.99
C GLU A 272 -6.88 17.05 20.51
N MET A 273 -6.27 17.84 19.64
CA MET A 273 -6.90 19.02 19.05
C MET A 273 -8.19 18.66 18.29
N VAL A 274 -8.19 17.57 17.53
CA VAL A 274 -9.39 17.11 16.81
C VAL A 274 -10.49 16.68 17.78
N ILE A 275 -10.15 15.97 18.85
CA ILE A 275 -11.11 15.51 19.86
C ILE A 275 -11.71 16.72 20.61
N GLU A 276 -10.89 17.67 21.05
CA GLU A 276 -11.37 18.89 21.71
C GLU A 276 -12.36 19.67 20.85
N GLN A 277 -12.07 19.81 19.56
CA GLN A 277 -12.97 20.50 18.63
C GLN A 277 -14.25 19.71 18.30
N HIS A 278 -14.22 18.37 18.40
CA HIS A 278 -15.43 17.55 18.25
C HIS A 278 -16.38 17.67 19.46
N LEU A 279 -15.89 18.06 20.59
CA LEU A 279 -16.67 18.31 21.80
C LEU A 279 -17.31 19.70 21.84
N ASP A 280 -16.99 20.59 20.87
CA ASP A 280 -17.59 21.93 20.75
C ASP A 280 -19.02 21.84 20.12
N PRO A 281 -20.08 22.33 20.80
CA PRO A 281 -21.46 22.26 20.33
C PRO A 281 -21.78 23.18 19.14
N ASN A 282 -20.90 24.13 18.77
CA ASN A 282 -21.16 25.14 17.72
C ASN A 282 -20.56 24.81 16.35
N ARG A 283 -20.43 23.58 16.00
CA ARG A 283 -19.74 23.03 14.84
C ARG A 283 -20.50 23.19 13.51
N ALA A 284 -19.84 23.63 12.43
CA ALA A 284 -20.34 23.73 11.05
C ALA A 284 -19.74 22.69 10.08
N PRO A 285 -20.37 22.24 8.94
CA PRO A 285 -19.89 21.18 8.04
C PRO A 285 -18.84 21.60 6.99
N PRO A 286 -18.08 20.69 6.41
CA PRO A 286 -16.83 20.87 5.66
C PRO A 286 -16.77 20.49 4.16
N GLU A 287 -15.64 20.77 3.44
CA GLU A 287 -15.43 20.80 1.98
C GLU A 287 -14.13 20.12 1.45
N ASN A 288 -14.08 19.46 0.19
CA ASN A 288 -12.86 18.92 -0.45
C ASN A 288 -12.85 18.11 -1.76
N GLY A 289 -11.67 17.81 -2.43
CA GLY A 289 -11.38 17.27 -3.72
C GLY A 289 -10.22 16.44 -4.20
N GLY A 290 -9.52 16.12 -5.18
CA GLY A 290 -9.05 15.36 -6.16
C GLY A 290 -7.88 14.82 -6.92
N ASP A 291 -7.66 14.15 -8.10
CA ASP A 291 -6.41 13.60 -8.72
C ASP A 291 -6.34 13.40 -10.26
N LEU A 292 -5.10 13.51 -10.98
CA LEU A 292 -5.00 13.59 -12.48
C LEU A 292 -3.70 13.14 -13.22
N VAL A 293 -2.85 12.24 -12.74
CA VAL A 293 -1.46 12.07 -13.24
C VAL A 293 -1.27 11.29 -14.56
N ASP A 294 -1.88 10.12 -14.74
CA ASP A 294 -1.59 9.21 -15.86
C ASP A 294 -2.08 9.71 -17.24
N LEU A 295 -3.05 10.57 -17.24
CA LEU A 295 -3.71 11.05 -18.47
C LEU A 295 -2.84 11.99 -19.30
N ALA A 296 -1.89 12.70 -18.67
CA ALA A 296 -1.03 13.67 -19.36
C ALA A 296 -0.09 13.02 -20.39
N ARG A 297 0.32 11.75 -20.15
CA ARG A 297 1.23 11.01 -21.02
C ARG A 297 0.54 10.33 -22.20
N LYS A 298 -0.75 10.12 -22.14
CA LYS A 298 -1.52 9.41 -23.18
C LYS A 298 -2.64 10.32 -23.76
N PRO A 299 -2.29 11.25 -24.64
CA PRO A 299 -3.24 12.24 -25.18
C PRO A 299 -4.50 11.64 -25.84
N ARG A 300 -4.36 10.45 -26.44
CA ARG A 300 -5.51 9.70 -26.99
C ARG A 300 -6.48 9.27 -25.91
N VAL A 301 -5.97 8.72 -24.79
CA VAL A 301 -6.78 8.30 -23.64
C VAL A 301 -7.43 9.52 -23.00
N LEU A 302 -6.67 10.59 -22.80
CA LEU A 302 -7.17 11.86 -22.27
C LEU A 302 -8.36 12.41 -23.11
N LYS A 303 -8.22 12.48 -24.43
CA LYS A 303 -9.30 12.93 -25.33
C LYS A 303 -10.54 12.02 -25.22
N LYS A 304 -10.35 10.70 -25.22
CA LYS A 304 -11.44 9.72 -25.15
C LYS A 304 -12.23 9.84 -23.84
N VAL A 305 -11.55 9.92 -22.69
CA VAL A 305 -12.22 10.07 -21.39
C VAL A 305 -12.90 11.42 -21.24
N GLN A 306 -12.31 12.51 -21.75
CA GLN A 306 -12.94 13.83 -21.77
C GLN A 306 -14.21 13.84 -22.64
N ALA A 307 -14.20 13.20 -23.81
CA ALA A 307 -15.36 13.08 -24.67
C ALA A 307 -16.50 12.32 -23.98
N GLU A 308 -16.22 11.19 -23.30
CA GLU A 308 -17.22 10.45 -22.52
C GLU A 308 -17.84 11.32 -21.44
N ILE A 309 -17.02 11.99 -20.63
CA ILE A 309 -17.50 12.84 -19.51
C ILE A 309 -18.35 14.00 -20.03
N ARG A 310 -17.89 14.70 -21.07
CA ARG A 310 -18.61 15.85 -21.65
C ARG A 310 -19.94 15.45 -22.27
N ALA A 311 -19.99 14.29 -22.93
CA ALA A 311 -21.24 13.73 -23.45
C ALA A 311 -22.22 13.32 -22.35
N ALA A 312 -21.73 12.73 -21.25
CA ALA A 312 -22.57 12.29 -20.13
C ALA A 312 -23.15 13.46 -19.33
N VAL A 313 -22.37 14.53 -19.12
CA VAL A 313 -22.76 15.72 -18.34
C VAL A 313 -23.58 16.71 -19.17
N GLY A 314 -23.25 16.84 -20.45
CA GLY A 314 -23.95 17.76 -21.37
C GLY A 314 -23.89 19.23 -20.90
N VAL A 315 -24.97 19.93 -21.06
CA VAL A 315 -25.09 21.37 -20.74
C VAL A 315 -25.26 21.69 -19.25
N ASN A 316 -25.35 20.72 -18.39
CA ASN A 316 -25.60 20.92 -16.95
C ASN A 316 -24.46 21.65 -16.22
N GLY A 317 -23.32 21.87 -16.87
CA GLY A 317 -22.22 22.71 -16.40
C GLY A 317 -21.37 22.15 -15.28
N ARG A 318 -21.70 20.96 -14.72
CA ARG A 318 -20.94 20.26 -13.68
C ARG A 318 -21.33 18.79 -13.55
N VAL A 319 -20.37 17.96 -13.15
CA VAL A 319 -20.59 16.53 -12.92
C VAL A 319 -21.46 16.30 -11.68
N GLN A 320 -22.48 15.46 -11.82
CA GLN A 320 -23.36 15.02 -10.73
C GLN A 320 -23.07 13.56 -10.32
N PRO A 321 -23.53 13.10 -9.14
CA PRO A 321 -23.36 11.71 -8.71
C PRO A 321 -23.87 10.69 -9.72
N ASP A 322 -24.99 10.98 -10.34
CA ASP A 322 -25.63 10.06 -11.28
C ASP A 322 -24.89 10.00 -12.63
N ASP A 323 -24.12 11.04 -12.97
CA ASP A 323 -23.26 11.02 -14.16
C ASP A 323 -22.09 10.05 -14.00
N ILE A 324 -21.48 9.98 -12.80
CA ILE A 324 -20.40 9.05 -12.51
C ILE A 324 -20.79 7.61 -12.83
N THR A 325 -22.05 7.24 -12.63
CA THR A 325 -22.53 5.88 -12.94
C THR A 325 -22.47 5.52 -14.42
N LYS A 326 -22.47 6.52 -15.29
CA LYS A 326 -22.45 6.40 -16.76
C LYS A 326 -21.02 6.35 -17.34
N LEU A 327 -20.00 6.74 -16.55
CA LEU A 327 -18.62 6.89 -17.00
C LEU A 327 -17.87 5.57 -16.99
N SER A 328 -18.14 4.72 -17.97
CA SER A 328 -17.56 3.38 -18.05
C SER A 328 -16.07 3.40 -18.43
N TYR A 329 -15.67 4.29 -19.32
CA TYR A 329 -14.28 4.42 -19.74
C TYR A 329 -13.41 5.08 -18.68
N LEU A 330 -13.94 6.07 -17.95
CA LEU A 330 -13.26 6.64 -16.79
C LEU A 330 -12.90 5.55 -15.76
N ARG A 331 -13.81 4.61 -15.49
CA ARG A 331 -13.53 3.48 -14.58
C ARG A 331 -12.41 2.58 -15.10
N LYS A 332 -12.33 2.35 -16.40
CA LYS A 332 -11.21 1.59 -17.01
C LYS A 332 -9.88 2.32 -16.85
N VAL A 333 -9.89 3.65 -17.03
CA VAL A 333 -8.72 4.51 -16.75
C VAL A 333 -8.26 4.35 -15.31
N VAL A 334 -9.16 4.45 -14.34
CA VAL A 334 -8.83 4.30 -12.92
C VAL A 334 -8.34 2.88 -12.58
N LYS A 335 -8.94 1.83 -13.17
CA LYS A 335 -8.47 0.45 -13.00
C LYS A 335 -7.03 0.29 -13.51
N GLU A 336 -6.73 0.86 -14.67
CA GLU A 336 -5.39 0.77 -15.27
C GLU A 336 -4.36 1.55 -14.47
N THR A 337 -4.72 2.72 -13.96
CA THR A 337 -3.87 3.47 -13.02
C THR A 337 -3.55 2.65 -11.76
N LEU A 338 -4.56 2.04 -11.14
CA LEU A 338 -4.37 1.19 -9.95
C LEU A 338 -3.57 -0.09 -10.23
N ARG A 339 -3.62 -0.62 -11.45
CA ARG A 339 -2.81 -1.76 -11.89
C ARG A 339 -1.33 -1.39 -11.97
N LEU A 340 -1.02 -0.29 -12.67
CA LEU A 340 0.36 0.16 -12.87
C LEU A 340 0.92 0.87 -11.65
N HIS A 341 0.13 1.67 -10.95
CA HIS A 341 0.57 2.52 -9.86
C HIS A 341 -0.25 2.25 -8.57
N PRO A 342 -0.18 1.02 -8.02
CA PRO A 342 -0.84 0.76 -6.75
C PRO A 342 -0.21 1.63 -5.65
N PRO A 343 -1.00 2.44 -4.92
CA PRO A 343 -0.46 3.34 -3.89
C PRO A 343 0.32 2.62 -2.78
N THR A 344 -0.02 1.36 -2.53
CA THR A 344 0.67 0.50 -1.56
C THR A 344 1.22 -0.73 -2.29
N PRO A 345 2.40 -0.62 -2.94
CA PRO A 345 2.90 -1.62 -3.89
C PRO A 345 3.19 -2.99 -3.27
N LEU A 346 3.51 -3.05 -1.96
CA LEU A 346 3.76 -4.30 -1.23
C LEU A 346 2.59 -4.71 -0.33
N LEU A 347 1.47 -3.99 -0.40
CA LEU A 347 0.36 -4.06 0.53
C LEU A 347 0.82 -3.90 2.00
N LEU A 348 -0.12 -3.90 2.94
CA LEU A 348 0.23 -3.97 4.35
C LEU A 348 0.62 -5.40 4.73
N PRO A 349 1.80 -5.64 5.34
CA PRO A 349 2.28 -6.97 5.64
C PRO A 349 1.30 -7.73 6.53
N ARG A 350 1.17 -9.04 6.28
CA ARG A 350 0.47 -9.98 7.15
C ARG A 350 1.46 -10.85 7.92
N GLU A 351 1.00 -11.59 8.90
CA GLU A 351 1.81 -12.54 9.64
C GLU A 351 1.04 -13.85 9.81
N THR A 352 1.72 -14.99 9.61
CA THR A 352 1.14 -16.30 9.83
C THR A 352 0.95 -16.56 11.32
N MET A 353 -0.26 -17.02 11.70
CA MET A 353 -0.59 -17.41 13.08
C MET A 353 -0.26 -18.88 13.36
N ARG A 354 -0.20 -19.69 12.31
CA ARG A 354 0.20 -21.10 12.35
C ARG A 354 1.00 -21.48 11.11
N HIS A 355 1.54 -22.69 11.07
CA HIS A 355 2.20 -23.23 9.88
C HIS A 355 1.16 -23.40 8.74
N ILE A 356 1.51 -22.96 7.55
CA ILE A 356 0.72 -23.12 6.32
C ILE A 356 1.63 -23.56 5.18
N GLN A 357 1.05 -23.93 4.04
CA GLN A 357 1.79 -24.14 2.79
C GLN A 357 1.33 -23.11 1.75
N ILE A 358 2.28 -22.62 0.96
CA ILE A 358 2.01 -21.72 -0.18
C ILE A 358 2.83 -22.25 -1.36
N SER A 359 2.15 -22.58 -2.46
CA SER A 359 2.74 -23.16 -3.68
C SER A 359 3.63 -24.35 -3.39
N GLY A 360 3.22 -25.18 -2.43
CA GLY A 360 3.95 -26.38 -2.01
C GLY A 360 5.21 -26.13 -1.15
N TYR A 361 5.42 -24.89 -0.68
CA TYR A 361 6.46 -24.56 0.30
C TYR A 361 5.89 -24.39 1.69
N ASP A 362 6.65 -24.81 2.68
CA ASP A 362 6.32 -24.66 4.09
C ASP A 362 6.57 -23.23 4.58
N VAL A 363 5.56 -22.59 5.16
CA VAL A 363 5.64 -21.26 5.76
C VAL A 363 5.30 -21.39 7.25
N PRO A 364 6.29 -21.34 8.14
CA PRO A 364 6.10 -21.48 9.59
C PRO A 364 5.24 -20.35 10.16
N ALA A 365 4.68 -20.58 11.36
CA ALA A 365 4.05 -19.52 12.15
C ALA A 365 5.02 -18.35 12.41
N LYS A 366 4.49 -17.15 12.59
CA LYS A 366 5.27 -15.91 12.81
C LYS A 366 6.14 -15.50 11.60
N THR A 367 5.77 -15.94 10.40
CA THR A 367 6.40 -15.49 9.15
C THR A 367 5.59 -14.32 8.59
N ARG A 368 6.27 -13.24 8.27
CA ARG A 368 5.67 -12.08 7.59
C ARG A 368 5.38 -12.42 6.13
N ILE A 369 4.23 -12.01 5.63
CA ILE A 369 3.84 -12.19 4.23
C ILE A 369 3.72 -10.82 3.59
N TYR A 370 4.49 -10.60 2.53
CA TYR A 370 4.44 -9.45 1.64
C TYR A 370 3.88 -9.88 0.30
N VAL A 371 2.93 -9.13 -0.22
CA VAL A 371 2.39 -9.33 -1.56
C VAL A 371 2.82 -8.16 -2.41
N ASN A 372 3.61 -8.42 -3.45
CA ASN A 372 4.05 -7.39 -4.38
C ASN A 372 2.97 -7.14 -5.45
N ALA A 373 1.95 -6.37 -5.08
CA ALA A 373 0.84 -6.01 -5.97
C ALA A 373 1.32 -5.24 -7.20
N TRP A 374 2.40 -4.47 -7.08
CA TRP A 374 3.02 -3.76 -8.18
C TRP A 374 3.64 -4.72 -9.22
N ALA A 375 4.28 -5.80 -8.77
CA ALA A 375 4.83 -6.83 -9.66
C ALA A 375 3.72 -7.67 -10.29
N ILE A 376 2.68 -8.04 -9.51
CA ILE A 376 1.51 -8.80 -10.00
C ILE A 376 0.78 -8.01 -11.10
N GLY A 377 0.60 -6.70 -10.90
CA GLY A 377 -0.02 -5.82 -11.90
C GLY A 377 0.79 -5.68 -13.21
N ARG A 378 2.03 -6.19 -13.25
CA ARG A 378 2.95 -6.18 -14.40
C ARG A 378 3.41 -7.57 -14.83
N ASP A 379 2.79 -8.61 -14.29
CA ASP A 379 3.15 -9.99 -14.62
C ASP A 379 2.61 -10.37 -16.01
N PRO A 380 3.48 -10.71 -16.98
CA PRO A 380 3.03 -11.16 -18.32
C PRO A 380 2.10 -12.37 -18.30
N ALA A 381 2.15 -13.21 -17.25
CA ALA A 381 1.24 -14.34 -17.11
C ALA A 381 -0.21 -13.90 -16.88
N SER A 382 -0.41 -12.80 -16.13
CA SER A 382 -1.73 -12.22 -15.87
C SER A 382 -2.12 -11.15 -16.90
N TRP A 383 -1.12 -10.44 -17.46
CA TRP A 383 -1.27 -9.31 -18.37
C TRP A 383 -0.42 -9.51 -19.63
N PRO A 384 -0.84 -10.38 -20.58
CA PRO A 384 -0.02 -10.79 -21.71
C PRO A 384 0.27 -9.65 -22.71
N ASP A 385 -0.67 -8.69 -22.84
CA ASP A 385 -0.56 -7.62 -23.81
C ASP A 385 0.11 -6.39 -23.19
N GLU A 386 1.41 -6.21 -23.45
CA GLU A 386 2.21 -5.06 -23.01
C GLU A 386 1.98 -4.68 -21.54
N PRO A 387 2.41 -5.52 -20.57
CA PRO A 387 2.09 -5.36 -19.15
C PRO A 387 2.61 -4.06 -18.52
N GLU A 388 3.63 -3.43 -19.11
CA GLU A 388 4.18 -2.15 -18.63
C GLU A 388 3.49 -0.92 -19.28
N GLU A 389 2.68 -1.11 -20.31
CA GLU A 389 1.98 -0.03 -21.01
C GLU A 389 0.65 0.31 -20.36
N PHE A 390 0.35 1.62 -20.30
CA PHE A 390 -0.94 2.14 -19.85
C PHE A 390 -1.99 1.99 -20.95
N ASN A 391 -2.87 1.01 -20.83
CA ASN A 391 -3.90 0.68 -21.81
C ASN A 391 -5.24 0.36 -21.12
N PRO A 392 -6.13 1.34 -20.90
CA PRO A 392 -7.45 1.11 -20.30
C PRO A 392 -8.34 0.15 -21.09
N GLU A 393 -8.11 0.00 -22.39
CA GLU A 393 -8.88 -0.86 -23.28
C GLU A 393 -8.73 -2.35 -22.92
N ARG A 394 -7.68 -2.75 -22.19
CA ARG A 394 -7.57 -4.12 -21.66
C ARG A 394 -8.76 -4.56 -20.79
N PHE A 395 -9.46 -3.62 -20.18
CA PHE A 395 -10.66 -3.87 -19.40
C PHE A 395 -11.97 -3.85 -20.23
N GLU A 396 -11.90 -3.81 -21.55
CA GLU A 396 -13.09 -3.91 -22.41
C GLU A 396 -13.55 -5.37 -22.59
N ALA A 397 -12.59 -6.30 -22.66
CA ALA A 397 -12.83 -7.70 -22.94
C ALA A 397 -12.86 -8.62 -21.71
N ASN A 398 -12.66 -8.07 -20.49
CA ASN A 398 -12.64 -8.86 -19.27
C ASN A 398 -13.40 -8.17 -18.12
N GLU A 399 -13.80 -8.96 -17.14
CA GLU A 399 -14.52 -8.49 -15.95
C GLU A 399 -13.59 -8.24 -14.75
N ILE A 400 -12.27 -8.20 -14.95
CA ILE A 400 -11.31 -8.00 -13.87
C ILE A 400 -11.61 -6.69 -13.12
N ASP A 401 -11.69 -6.79 -11.77
CA ASP A 401 -12.00 -5.67 -10.89
C ASP A 401 -11.11 -5.72 -9.64
N PHE A 402 -10.92 -4.57 -9.00
CA PHE A 402 -10.11 -4.39 -7.78
C PHE A 402 -10.87 -4.74 -6.48
N LYS A 403 -12.10 -5.25 -6.54
CA LYS A 403 -12.93 -5.56 -5.36
C LYS A 403 -12.44 -6.76 -4.53
N GLY A 404 -11.28 -7.30 -4.86
CA GLY A 404 -10.63 -8.37 -4.10
C GLY A 404 -11.15 -9.76 -4.47
N GLU A 405 -11.71 -9.93 -5.67
CA GLU A 405 -12.15 -11.21 -6.24
C GLU A 405 -11.28 -11.67 -7.40
N HIS A 406 -10.43 -10.80 -7.91
CA HIS A 406 -9.49 -11.05 -8.99
C HIS A 406 -8.05 -10.99 -8.47
N PRO A 407 -7.31 -12.10 -8.51
CA PRO A 407 -5.95 -12.16 -7.96
C PRO A 407 -4.95 -11.30 -8.74
N GLU A 408 -5.24 -10.97 -9.99
CA GLU A 408 -4.40 -10.16 -10.87
C GLU A 408 -4.43 -8.66 -10.50
N LEU A 409 -5.51 -8.19 -9.87
CA LEU A 409 -5.73 -6.78 -9.56
C LEU A 409 -6.15 -6.57 -8.10
N MET A 410 -5.17 -6.41 -7.21
CA MET A 410 -5.38 -6.31 -5.77
C MET A 410 -4.81 -5.02 -5.13
N PRO A 411 -5.04 -3.82 -5.65
CA PRO A 411 -4.49 -2.59 -5.06
C PRO A 411 -5.01 -2.32 -3.64
N PHE A 412 -6.21 -2.82 -3.32
CA PHE A 412 -6.84 -2.74 -2.00
C PHE A 412 -6.66 -4.01 -1.15
N GLY A 413 -5.86 -4.97 -1.63
CA GLY A 413 -5.74 -6.30 -1.04
C GLY A 413 -7.01 -7.14 -1.21
N THR A 414 -7.11 -8.24 -0.47
CA THR A 414 -8.27 -9.16 -0.50
C THR A 414 -8.49 -9.83 0.85
N GLY A 415 -9.56 -10.62 0.98
CA GLY A 415 -9.92 -11.36 2.20
C GLY A 415 -10.32 -10.45 3.36
N ARG A 416 -10.18 -10.95 4.59
CA ARG A 416 -10.62 -10.25 5.81
C ARG A 416 -9.97 -8.89 6.03
N ARG A 417 -8.77 -8.68 5.50
CA ARG A 417 -7.99 -7.44 5.60
C ARG A 417 -8.08 -6.55 4.37
N ILE A 418 -9.02 -6.78 3.47
CA ILE A 418 -9.29 -5.85 2.36
C ILE A 418 -9.52 -4.44 2.89
N CYS A 419 -9.08 -3.43 2.15
CA CYS A 419 -9.21 -2.03 2.53
C CYS A 419 -10.67 -1.67 2.86
N PRO A 420 -10.96 -1.17 4.06
CA PRO A 420 -12.32 -0.76 4.42
C PRO A 420 -12.75 0.52 3.70
N GLY A 421 -11.79 1.37 3.30
CA GLY A 421 -12.03 2.66 2.64
C GLY A 421 -12.17 2.59 1.13
N MET A 422 -12.13 1.41 0.51
CA MET A 422 -12.14 1.25 -0.95
C MET A 422 -13.29 2.00 -1.64
N ALA A 423 -14.52 1.84 -1.15
CA ALA A 423 -15.68 2.50 -1.75
C ALA A 423 -15.60 4.03 -1.64
N MET A 424 -15.08 4.55 -0.52
CA MET A 424 -14.86 5.98 -0.31
C MET A 424 -13.76 6.51 -1.25
N ALA A 425 -12.62 5.80 -1.32
CA ALA A 425 -11.51 6.17 -2.19
C ALA A 425 -11.94 6.23 -3.65
N MET A 426 -12.64 5.20 -4.15
CA MET A 426 -13.11 5.18 -5.54
C MET A 426 -14.10 6.29 -5.84
N ALA A 427 -15.06 6.55 -4.94
CA ALA A 427 -16.00 7.63 -5.11
C ALA A 427 -15.31 9.01 -5.14
N ASN A 428 -14.24 9.19 -4.38
CA ASN A 428 -13.45 10.43 -4.39
C ASN A 428 -12.67 10.57 -5.70
N VAL A 429 -11.91 9.54 -6.10
CA VAL A 429 -11.08 9.56 -7.31
C VAL A 429 -11.93 9.78 -8.55
N GLU A 430 -12.98 8.97 -8.76
CA GLU A 430 -13.84 9.05 -9.94
C GLU A 430 -14.50 10.43 -10.05
N PHE A 431 -15.05 10.95 -8.95
CA PHE A 431 -15.72 12.25 -8.95
C PHE A 431 -14.77 13.41 -9.22
N THR A 432 -13.62 13.41 -8.58
CA THR A 432 -12.64 14.47 -8.77
C THR A 432 -12.09 14.49 -10.17
N LEU A 433 -11.66 13.32 -10.66
CA LEU A 433 -11.10 13.17 -11.99
C LEU A 433 -12.13 13.59 -13.05
N ALA A 434 -13.40 13.19 -12.89
CA ALA A 434 -14.47 13.59 -13.78
C ALA A 434 -14.64 15.13 -13.86
N ASN A 435 -14.61 15.82 -12.71
CA ASN A 435 -14.79 17.28 -12.70
C ASN A 435 -13.58 18.01 -13.30
N LEU A 436 -12.37 17.58 -13.00
CA LEU A 436 -11.15 18.19 -13.56
C LEU A 436 -11.06 18.00 -15.08
N LEU A 437 -11.47 16.84 -15.58
CA LEU A 437 -11.50 16.54 -17.02
C LEU A 437 -12.67 17.20 -17.74
N PHE A 438 -13.78 17.44 -17.04
CA PHE A 438 -14.92 18.17 -17.57
C PHE A 438 -14.62 19.67 -17.73
N ALA A 439 -14.08 20.28 -16.66
CA ALA A 439 -13.92 21.73 -16.57
C ALA A 439 -12.73 22.28 -17.39
N PHE A 440 -11.70 21.48 -17.58
CA PHE A 440 -10.45 21.95 -18.17
C PHE A 440 -10.00 21.08 -19.36
N GLN A 441 -9.37 21.75 -20.32
CA GLN A 441 -8.49 21.12 -21.28
C GLN A 441 -7.07 21.17 -20.70
N TRP A 442 -6.37 20.04 -20.74
CA TRP A 442 -5.03 19.88 -20.16
C TRP A 442 -3.98 19.74 -21.25
N SER A 443 -2.89 20.48 -21.12
CA SER A 443 -1.72 20.37 -21.99
C SER A 443 -0.43 20.32 -21.15
N LEU A 444 0.63 19.82 -21.76
CA LEU A 444 1.97 19.88 -21.17
C LEU A 444 2.51 21.31 -21.33
N PRO A 445 3.40 21.75 -20.43
CA PRO A 445 4.14 23.00 -20.59
C PRO A 445 4.94 23.02 -21.88
N GLU A 446 5.18 24.22 -22.42
CA GLU A 446 6.01 24.41 -23.60
C GLU A 446 7.39 23.75 -23.42
N GLY A 447 7.86 23.04 -24.42
CA GLY A 447 9.13 22.28 -24.38
C GLY A 447 9.06 20.92 -23.70
N THR A 448 7.90 20.53 -23.11
CA THR A 448 7.71 19.23 -22.50
C THR A 448 6.94 18.28 -23.43
N THR A 449 7.49 17.08 -23.68
CA THR A 449 6.82 16.03 -24.46
C THR A 449 6.23 14.96 -23.52
N PRO A 450 5.24 14.16 -23.96
CA PRO A 450 4.70 13.06 -23.16
C PRO A 450 5.77 12.09 -22.64
N ASP A 451 6.83 11.84 -23.43
CA ASP A 451 7.92 10.92 -23.05
C ASP A 451 8.83 11.51 -21.96
N ASN A 452 8.91 12.84 -21.86
CA ASN A 452 9.73 13.54 -20.86
C ASN A 452 9.02 13.68 -19.50
N VAL A 453 7.75 13.31 -19.38
CA VAL A 453 7.04 13.31 -18.10
C VAL A 453 7.59 12.21 -17.22
N CYS A 454 8.27 12.57 -16.13
CA CYS A 454 8.90 11.65 -15.20
C CYS A 454 7.85 10.78 -14.49
N LEU A 455 8.03 9.46 -14.47
CA LEU A 455 7.21 8.50 -13.72
C LEU A 455 7.93 7.92 -12.50
N GLU A 456 9.08 8.52 -12.11
CA GLU A 456 9.75 8.04 -10.92
C GLU A 456 8.85 8.17 -9.68
N GLU A 457 8.79 7.08 -8.95
CA GLU A 457 8.04 6.95 -7.70
C GLU A 457 9.01 7.04 -6.53
N GLU A 458 8.56 7.57 -5.41
CA GLU A 458 9.25 7.48 -4.13
C GLU A 458 8.27 7.09 -3.01
N GLY A 459 8.83 6.69 -1.86
CA GLY A 459 8.08 6.14 -0.75
C GLY A 459 8.23 4.63 -0.63
N ARG A 460 7.91 4.09 0.53
CA ARG A 460 8.13 2.67 0.87
C ARG A 460 6.82 1.92 1.13
N LEU A 461 6.03 2.39 2.08
CA LEU A 461 4.73 1.80 2.39
C LEU A 461 3.65 2.32 1.45
N VAL A 462 3.64 3.63 1.25
CA VAL A 462 2.83 4.33 0.26
C VAL A 462 3.77 4.98 -0.73
N CYS A 463 3.56 4.75 -2.02
CA CYS A 463 4.33 5.34 -3.08
C CYS A 463 3.56 6.50 -3.71
N HIS A 464 4.27 7.56 -3.99
CA HIS A 464 3.81 8.74 -4.74
C HIS A 464 4.84 9.13 -5.79
N ARG A 465 4.54 10.09 -6.62
CA ARG A 465 5.51 10.61 -7.59
C ARG A 465 6.63 11.36 -6.88
N LYS A 466 7.84 11.18 -7.38
CA LYS A 466 9.02 11.88 -6.89
C LYS A 466 9.06 13.34 -7.35
N THR A 467 8.59 13.61 -8.55
CA THR A 467 8.53 14.97 -9.13
C THR A 467 7.08 15.36 -9.38
N PRO A 468 6.64 16.57 -8.98
CA PRO A 468 5.29 17.04 -9.21
C PRO A 468 4.88 17.01 -10.69
N LEU A 469 3.62 16.69 -10.97
CA LEU A 469 3.05 16.79 -12.31
C LEU A 469 2.70 18.25 -12.61
N VAL A 470 3.39 18.83 -13.58
CA VAL A 470 3.11 20.19 -14.04
C VAL A 470 2.32 20.13 -15.33
N LEU A 471 1.11 20.70 -15.32
CA LEU A 471 0.25 20.82 -16.51
C LEU A 471 -0.24 22.26 -16.66
N VAL A 472 -0.66 22.60 -17.89
CA VAL A 472 -1.27 23.89 -18.23
C VAL A 472 -2.76 23.64 -18.41
N PRO A 473 -3.61 24.14 -17.51
CA PRO A 473 -5.07 24.10 -17.65
C PRO A 473 -5.59 25.21 -18.53
N THR A 474 -6.54 24.90 -19.40
CA THR A 474 -7.34 25.86 -20.15
C THR A 474 -8.80 25.57 -19.88
N VAL A 475 -9.59 26.59 -19.52
CA VAL A 475 -11.01 26.41 -19.22
C VAL A 475 -11.75 25.92 -20.47
N TYR A 476 -12.43 24.79 -20.36
CA TYR A 476 -13.27 24.29 -21.44
C TYR A 476 -14.62 25.00 -21.45
N ARG A 477 -14.96 25.67 -22.56
CA ARG A 477 -16.24 26.36 -22.76
C ARG A 477 -17.15 25.50 -23.61
N HIS A 478 -18.26 25.02 -23.01
CA HIS A 478 -19.28 24.27 -23.73
C HIS A 478 -19.97 25.16 -24.80
N GLY A 479 -20.04 24.63 -26.02
CA GLY A 479 -20.86 25.27 -27.07
C GLY A 479 -20.19 26.38 -27.91
N LEU A 480 -18.84 26.42 -27.94
CA LEU A 480 -18.05 27.33 -28.79
C LEU A 480 -17.17 26.56 -29.79
N GLU A 481 -17.63 25.40 -30.29
CA GLU A 481 -17.08 24.78 -31.50
C GLU A 481 -18.00 24.96 -32.67
#